data_fc7bcf434771bf6ccff76dc9efba2e56
#
_entry.id   fc7bcf434771bf6ccff76dc9efba2e56
#
_cell.length_a   1.000
_cell.length_b   1.000
_cell.length_c   1.000
_cell.angle_alpha   90.00
_cell.angle_beta   90.00
_cell.angle_gamma   90.00
#
_symmetry.space_group_name_H-M   'P 1'
#
loop_
_entity.id
_entity.type
_entity.pdbx_description
1 polymer ?
#
loop_
_entity_poly.entity_id
_entity_poly.type
_entity_poly.pdbx_seq_one_letter_code
_entity_poly.pdbx_strand_id
1 'polypeptide(L)'
;MKIKRRYKLILIILFAVILIISLYFILNKKKEVISLSIGDYISMNKMNYFYNKTYDNLYSKDVICKEIKEPYLTSDKLLEKITNNEDNIQFYIKKANFININVGNYELNNYKELNEEITIEYLNNMYDILYQITKINKAHINLINIYDDKGDFKLINKKLSEYSKKFKINYIDLNKLDKSNFTYFDDKVYINSKGMYKINEILAKNSW
;
A
#
# COMPACT_ATOMS: atom_id res chain seq x y z
N MET A 1 13.81 -64.31 10.43
CA MET A 1 12.89 -63.40 11.15
C MET A 1 13.53 -62.07 11.60
N LYS A 2 14.78 -62.04 12.05
CA LYS A 2 15.50 -60.81 12.51
C LYS A 2 15.71 -59.72 11.43
N ILE A 3 15.92 -60.12 10.16
CA ILE A 3 16.18 -59.18 9.05
C ILE A 3 14.93 -58.33 8.74
N LYS A 4 13.72 -58.91 8.68
CA LYS A 4 12.48 -58.16 8.42
C LYS A 4 12.18 -57.10 9.50
N ARG A 5 12.59 -57.33 10.74
CA ARG A 5 12.38 -56.40 11.85
C ARG A 5 13.33 -55.16 11.75
N ARG A 6 14.57 -55.37 11.28
CA ARG A 6 15.53 -54.27 11.03
C ARG A 6 15.06 -53.38 9.89
N TYR A 7 14.57 -53.92 8.79
CA TYR A 7 14.02 -53.14 7.68
C TYR A 7 12.81 -52.29 8.11
N LYS A 8 11.92 -52.85 8.93
CA LYS A 8 10.78 -52.06 9.47
C LYS A 8 11.26 -50.90 10.35
N LEU A 9 12.27 -51.12 11.16
CA LEU A 9 12.84 -50.07 12.02
C LEU A 9 13.48 -48.92 11.19
N ILE A 10 14.24 -49.30 10.15
CA ILE A 10 14.86 -48.33 9.22
C ILE A 10 13.78 -47.52 8.51
N LEU A 11 12.71 -48.11 8.03
CA LEU A 11 11.58 -47.45 7.37
C LEU A 11 10.88 -46.44 8.31
N ILE A 12 10.67 -46.81 9.58
CA ILE A 12 10.06 -45.94 10.58
C ILE A 12 10.96 -44.74 10.86
N ILE A 13 12.28 -44.94 10.99
CA ILE A 13 13.24 -43.86 11.20
C ILE A 13 13.26 -42.91 9.98
N LEU A 14 13.27 -43.46 8.77
CA LEU A 14 13.28 -42.67 7.54
C LEU A 14 12.00 -41.82 7.41
N PHE A 15 10.84 -42.42 7.72
CA PHE A 15 9.56 -41.70 7.75
C PHE A 15 9.53 -40.60 8.79
N ALA A 16 10.07 -40.85 9.99
CA ALA A 16 10.17 -39.82 11.04
C ALA A 16 11.10 -38.66 10.62
N VAL A 17 12.23 -38.95 9.97
CA VAL A 17 13.15 -37.91 9.44
C VAL A 17 12.46 -37.08 8.36
N ILE A 18 11.73 -37.70 7.42
CA ILE A 18 10.97 -36.99 6.38
C ILE A 18 9.92 -36.08 7.02
N LEU A 19 9.21 -36.56 8.03
CA LEU A 19 8.21 -35.79 8.77
C LEU A 19 8.83 -34.56 9.47
N ILE A 20 9.97 -34.74 10.12
CA ILE A 20 10.70 -33.66 10.80
C ILE A 20 11.16 -32.61 9.78
N ILE A 21 11.73 -33.04 8.65
CA ILE A 21 12.15 -32.14 7.57
C ILE A 21 10.95 -31.38 7.00
N SER A 22 9.83 -32.08 6.73
CA SER A 22 8.60 -31.45 6.22
C SER A 22 8.04 -30.43 7.20
N LEU A 23 7.99 -30.75 8.49
CA LEU A 23 7.59 -29.84 9.55
C LEU A 23 8.52 -28.62 9.63
N TYR A 24 9.83 -28.84 9.53
CA TYR A 24 10.81 -27.74 9.52
C TYR A 24 10.56 -26.79 8.34
N PHE A 25 10.31 -27.28 7.12
CA PHE A 25 9.99 -26.45 5.97
C PHE A 25 8.65 -25.72 6.12
N ILE A 26 7.64 -26.37 6.71
CA ILE A 26 6.33 -25.74 6.96
C ILE A 26 6.45 -24.62 8.00
N LEU A 27 7.17 -24.88 9.10
CA LEU A 27 7.34 -23.93 10.19
C LEU A 27 8.24 -22.73 9.80
N ASN A 28 9.23 -22.98 8.93
CA ASN A 28 10.16 -21.96 8.47
C ASN A 28 9.73 -21.31 7.14
N LYS A 29 8.55 -21.66 6.61
CA LYS A 29 8.01 -20.95 5.44
C LYS A 29 7.82 -19.48 5.83
N LYS A 30 8.68 -18.60 5.29
CA LYS A 30 8.55 -17.17 5.49
C LYS A 30 7.13 -16.74 5.11
N LYS A 31 6.46 -16.08 6.01
CA LYS A 31 5.11 -15.57 5.78
C LYS A 31 5.24 -14.41 4.79
N GLU A 32 4.74 -14.60 3.58
CA GLU A 32 4.70 -13.54 2.57
C GLU A 32 3.85 -12.38 3.10
N VAL A 33 4.38 -11.17 2.99
CA VAL A 33 3.69 -9.94 3.33
C VAL A 33 3.38 -9.21 2.03
N ILE A 34 2.11 -8.94 1.77
CA ILE A 34 1.67 -8.26 0.55
C ILE A 34 1.40 -6.80 0.88
N SER A 35 2.14 -5.92 0.22
CA SER A 35 1.89 -4.48 0.22
C SER A 35 1.25 -4.07 -1.11
N LEU A 36 0.08 -3.45 -1.05
CA LEU A 36 -0.65 -2.93 -2.19
C LEU A 36 -0.57 -1.42 -2.20
N SER A 37 -0.02 -0.84 -3.26
CA SER A 37 -0.03 0.61 -3.48
C SER A 37 -1.02 0.95 -4.59
N ILE A 38 -1.93 1.88 -4.30
CA ILE A 38 -2.99 2.34 -5.20
C ILE A 38 -2.83 3.84 -5.37
N GLY A 39 -2.74 4.30 -6.60
CA GLY A 39 -2.68 5.74 -6.83
C GLY A 39 -2.18 6.16 -8.19
N ASP A 40 -2.14 7.49 -8.35
CA ASP A 40 -1.72 8.15 -9.56
C ASP A 40 -0.19 8.33 -9.60
N TYR A 41 0.32 9.40 -9.05
CA TYR A 41 1.69 9.84 -9.29
C TYR A 41 2.73 9.34 -8.29
N ILE A 42 2.40 9.34 -7.00
CA ILE A 42 3.35 8.98 -5.93
C ILE A 42 3.60 7.47 -5.92
N SER A 43 2.57 6.67 -6.20
CA SER A 43 2.68 5.22 -6.32
C SER A 43 3.53 4.76 -7.51
N MET A 44 3.70 5.62 -8.53
CA MET A 44 4.44 5.29 -9.74
C MET A 44 5.97 5.42 -9.62
N ASN A 45 6.47 6.22 -8.71
CA ASN A 45 7.89 6.53 -8.61
C ASN A 45 8.64 5.63 -7.63
N LYS A 46 8.98 4.39 -8.03
CA LYS A 46 9.91 3.51 -7.29
C LYS A 46 9.53 3.25 -5.81
N MET A 47 8.29 3.57 -5.39
CA MET A 47 7.84 3.27 -4.03
C MET A 47 8.16 1.81 -3.65
N ASN A 48 7.91 0.89 -4.56
CA ASN A 48 8.16 -0.53 -4.31
C ASN A 48 9.62 -0.87 -4.04
N TYR A 49 10.54 -0.29 -4.78
CA TYR A 49 11.96 -0.58 -4.59
C TYR A 49 12.44 -0.14 -3.20
N PHE A 50 12.09 1.09 -2.80
CA PHE A 50 12.45 1.60 -1.48
C PHE A 50 11.68 0.91 -0.36
N TYR A 51 10.42 0.59 -0.60
CA TYR A 51 9.57 -0.08 0.35
C TYR A 51 10.09 -1.48 0.65
N ASN A 52 10.38 -2.29 -0.36
CA ASN A 52 10.97 -3.60 -0.20
C ASN A 52 12.27 -3.53 0.59
N LYS A 53 13.20 -2.66 0.19
CA LYS A 53 14.49 -2.51 0.85
C LYS A 53 14.35 -2.10 2.32
N THR A 54 13.42 -1.20 2.62
CA THR A 54 13.17 -0.75 4.00
C THR A 54 12.54 -1.86 4.83
N TYR A 55 11.59 -2.60 4.26
CA TYR A 55 10.92 -3.72 4.92
C TYR A 55 11.83 -4.90 5.16
N ASP A 56 12.61 -5.31 4.17
CA ASP A 56 13.60 -6.40 4.31
C ASP A 56 14.59 -6.10 5.43
N ASN A 57 15.05 -4.85 5.50
CA ASN A 57 15.98 -4.43 6.55
C ASN A 57 15.35 -4.39 7.94
N LEU A 58 14.06 -4.01 8.06
CA LEU A 58 13.41 -3.85 9.37
C LEU A 58 12.80 -5.16 9.89
N TYR A 59 12.34 -6.03 9.02
CA TYR A 59 11.48 -7.16 9.43
C TYR A 59 11.95 -8.53 8.97
N SER A 60 13.02 -8.63 8.21
CA SER A 60 13.57 -9.90 7.67
C SER A 60 12.48 -10.79 7.01
N LYS A 61 11.49 -10.17 6.37
CA LYS A 61 10.37 -10.84 5.70
C LYS A 61 10.38 -10.50 4.22
N ASP A 62 10.02 -11.46 3.40
CA ASP A 62 9.82 -11.22 1.97
C ASP A 62 8.53 -10.41 1.78
N VAL A 63 8.66 -9.17 1.29
CA VAL A 63 7.52 -8.30 0.99
C VAL A 63 7.25 -8.35 -0.51
N ILE A 64 6.03 -8.75 -0.87
CA ILE A 64 5.55 -8.71 -2.25
C ILE A 64 4.81 -7.40 -2.43
N CYS A 65 5.36 -6.53 -3.26
CA CYS A 65 4.71 -5.28 -3.63
C CYS A 65 3.86 -5.46 -4.88
N LYS A 66 2.60 -5.08 -4.76
CA LYS A 66 1.65 -4.95 -5.87
C LYS A 66 1.28 -3.49 -6.04
N GLU A 67 1.13 -3.08 -7.28
CA GLU A 67 0.76 -1.72 -7.64
C GLU A 67 -0.46 -1.73 -8.54
N ILE A 68 -1.40 -0.85 -8.23
CA ILE A 68 -2.46 -0.44 -9.12
C ILE A 68 -2.18 1.03 -9.40
N LYS A 69 -1.47 1.24 -10.49
CA LYS A 69 -1.00 2.54 -10.89
C LYS A 69 -1.39 2.83 -12.33
N GLU A 70 -1.96 3.99 -12.51
CA GLU A 70 -2.18 4.56 -13.83
C GLU A 70 -1.75 6.02 -13.80
N PRO A 71 -1.03 6.50 -14.84
CA PRO A 71 -0.50 7.88 -14.87
C PRO A 71 -1.56 8.96 -14.71
N TYR A 72 -2.80 8.63 -15.04
CA TYR A 72 -3.94 9.54 -15.08
C TYR A 72 -5.12 8.98 -14.29
N LEU A 73 -4.83 8.23 -13.22
CA LEU A 73 -5.85 7.65 -12.37
C LEU A 73 -6.53 8.76 -11.57
N THR A 74 -7.82 8.92 -11.81
CA THR A 74 -8.69 9.84 -11.08
C THR A 74 -9.47 9.10 -10.00
N SER A 75 -10.07 9.82 -9.07
CA SER A 75 -10.82 9.23 -7.97
C SER A 75 -12.06 8.47 -8.45
N ASP A 76 -12.76 8.99 -9.46
CA ASP A 76 -13.91 8.34 -10.09
C ASP A 76 -13.53 7.02 -10.78
N LYS A 77 -12.46 7.03 -11.59
CA LYS A 77 -11.94 5.80 -12.23
C LYS A 77 -11.51 4.75 -11.24
N LEU A 78 -10.86 5.15 -10.15
CA LEU A 78 -10.49 4.20 -9.12
C LEU A 78 -11.72 3.60 -8.44
N LEU A 79 -12.73 4.43 -8.14
CA LEU A 79 -13.99 3.96 -7.56
C LEU A 79 -14.69 2.96 -8.50
N GLU A 80 -14.74 3.26 -9.81
CA GLU A 80 -15.27 2.37 -10.83
C GLU A 80 -14.53 1.04 -10.88
N LYS A 81 -13.19 1.06 -10.93
CA LYS A 81 -12.35 -0.15 -10.91
C LYS A 81 -12.62 -1.02 -9.69
N ILE A 82 -12.72 -0.43 -8.50
CA ILE A 82 -13.00 -1.18 -7.28
C ILE A 82 -14.42 -1.77 -7.34
N THR A 83 -15.40 -0.99 -7.78
CA THR A 83 -16.82 -1.40 -7.86
C THR A 83 -17.01 -2.55 -8.84
N ASN A 84 -16.43 -2.44 -10.02
CA ASN A 84 -16.53 -3.43 -11.10
C ASN A 84 -15.52 -4.59 -10.97
N ASN A 85 -14.65 -4.54 -9.96
CA ASN A 85 -13.54 -5.50 -9.78
C ASN A 85 -12.63 -5.64 -11.00
N GLU A 86 -12.35 -4.52 -11.67
CA GLU A 86 -11.45 -4.51 -12.81
C GLU A 86 -10.04 -4.93 -12.39
N ASP A 87 -9.32 -5.59 -13.30
CA ASP A 87 -7.97 -6.12 -13.05
C ASP A 87 -7.85 -6.97 -11.77
N ASN A 88 -8.97 -7.53 -11.28
CA ASN A 88 -9.06 -8.26 -10.01
C ASN A 88 -8.63 -7.44 -8.78
N ILE A 89 -8.87 -6.14 -8.81
CA ILE A 89 -8.45 -5.21 -7.74
C ILE A 89 -8.95 -5.65 -6.35
N GLN A 90 -10.19 -6.15 -6.25
CA GLN A 90 -10.76 -6.62 -4.99
C GLN A 90 -9.99 -7.83 -4.42
N PHE A 91 -9.47 -8.70 -5.30
CA PHE A 91 -8.62 -9.81 -4.87
C PHE A 91 -7.33 -9.30 -4.23
N TYR A 92 -6.66 -8.33 -4.84
CA TYR A 92 -5.44 -7.73 -4.30
C TYR A 92 -5.72 -6.98 -3.00
N ILE A 93 -6.81 -6.19 -2.93
CA ILE A 93 -7.25 -5.54 -1.70
C ILE A 93 -7.45 -6.58 -0.60
N LYS A 94 -8.17 -7.67 -0.87
CA LYS A 94 -8.46 -8.72 0.12
C LYS A 94 -7.21 -9.44 0.63
N LYS A 95 -6.18 -9.58 -0.20
CA LYS A 95 -4.94 -10.29 0.13
C LYS A 95 -3.88 -9.42 0.77
N ALA A 96 -3.98 -8.12 0.64
CA ALA A 96 -2.99 -7.17 1.14
C ALA A 96 -2.92 -7.20 2.68
N ASN A 97 -1.68 -7.14 3.20
CA ASN A 97 -1.41 -6.89 4.60
C ASN A 97 -1.35 -5.38 4.87
N PHE A 98 -0.88 -4.63 3.87
CA PHE A 98 -0.79 -3.17 3.88
C PHE A 98 -1.36 -2.61 2.59
N ILE A 99 -2.10 -1.50 2.69
CA ILE A 99 -2.67 -0.80 1.54
C ILE A 99 -2.28 0.67 1.67
N ASN A 100 -1.57 1.18 0.66
CA ASN A 100 -1.18 2.58 0.58
C ASN A 100 -1.99 3.24 -0.52
N ILE A 101 -2.72 4.31 -0.18
CA ILE A 101 -3.62 5.01 -1.08
C ILE A 101 -3.14 6.45 -1.26
N ASN A 102 -2.86 6.84 -2.50
CA ASN A 102 -2.54 8.21 -2.89
C ASN A 102 -3.13 8.50 -4.26
N VAL A 103 -4.30 9.10 -4.30
CA VAL A 103 -5.05 9.46 -5.52
C VAL A 103 -5.45 10.91 -5.44
N GLY A 104 -5.50 11.59 -6.58
CA GLY A 104 -5.95 12.96 -6.71
C GLY A 104 -4.85 13.96 -7.07
N ASN A 105 -3.57 13.58 -7.06
CA ASN A 105 -2.52 14.52 -7.45
C ASN A 105 -2.65 14.91 -8.94
N TYR A 106 -2.91 13.95 -9.82
CA TYR A 106 -3.17 14.24 -11.23
C TYR A 106 -4.48 15.00 -11.40
N GLU A 107 -5.56 14.48 -10.83
CA GLU A 107 -6.91 15.00 -10.95
C GLU A 107 -6.98 16.48 -10.53
N LEU A 108 -6.55 16.78 -9.31
CA LEU A 108 -6.68 18.11 -8.73
C LEU A 108 -5.69 19.13 -9.31
N ASN A 109 -4.48 18.71 -9.68
CA ASN A 109 -3.48 19.61 -10.29
C ASN A 109 -3.76 19.95 -11.77
N ASN A 110 -4.71 19.28 -12.42
CA ASN A 110 -5.10 19.61 -13.79
C ASN A 110 -6.18 20.69 -13.89
N TYR A 111 -6.82 21.04 -12.79
CA TYR A 111 -7.76 22.16 -12.76
C TYR A 111 -7.01 23.47 -12.56
N LYS A 112 -7.30 24.48 -13.39
CA LYS A 112 -6.75 25.84 -13.24
C LYS A 112 -7.20 26.47 -11.93
N GLU A 113 -8.44 26.18 -11.54
CA GLU A 113 -9.06 26.62 -10.30
C GLU A 113 -9.91 25.48 -9.75
N LEU A 114 -9.71 25.13 -8.49
CA LEU A 114 -10.56 24.21 -7.79
C LEU A 114 -11.85 24.93 -7.39
N ASN A 115 -12.95 24.51 -7.96
CA ASN A 115 -14.26 24.96 -7.54
C ASN A 115 -14.87 24.01 -6.50
N GLU A 116 -16.01 24.42 -5.93
CA GLU A 116 -16.70 23.64 -4.90
C GLU A 116 -17.21 22.29 -5.44
N GLU A 117 -17.69 22.24 -6.66
CA GLU A 117 -18.24 21.03 -7.29
C GLU A 117 -17.17 19.94 -7.44
N ILE A 118 -16.02 20.29 -8.04
CA ILE A 118 -14.87 19.37 -8.20
C ILE A 118 -14.39 18.86 -6.84
N THR A 119 -14.33 19.77 -5.86
CA THR A 119 -13.89 19.43 -4.50
C THR A 119 -14.85 18.42 -3.84
N ILE A 120 -16.15 18.65 -3.96
CA ILE A 120 -17.18 17.76 -3.40
C ILE A 120 -17.16 16.40 -4.11
N GLU A 121 -17.09 16.38 -5.44
CA GLU A 121 -17.02 15.14 -6.21
C GLU A 121 -15.83 14.29 -5.81
N TYR A 122 -14.63 14.87 -5.80
CA TYR A 122 -13.41 14.18 -5.35
C TYR A 122 -13.55 13.61 -3.93
N LEU A 123 -14.05 14.42 -3.00
CA LEU A 123 -14.20 13.98 -1.60
C LEU A 123 -15.22 12.87 -1.44
N ASN A 124 -16.33 12.90 -2.21
CA ASN A 124 -17.34 11.82 -2.22
C ASN A 124 -16.71 10.52 -2.76
N ASN A 125 -16.02 10.61 -3.90
CA ASN A 125 -15.32 9.45 -4.47
C ASN A 125 -14.32 8.85 -3.48
N MET A 126 -13.50 9.69 -2.85
CA MET A 126 -12.53 9.24 -1.84
C MET A 126 -13.20 8.58 -0.63
N TYR A 127 -14.34 9.12 -0.19
CA TYR A 127 -15.11 8.51 0.88
C TYR A 127 -15.58 7.10 0.50
N ASP A 128 -16.16 6.94 -0.70
CA ASP A 128 -16.68 5.66 -1.18
C ASP A 128 -15.55 4.65 -1.44
N ILE A 129 -14.42 5.08 -1.97
CA ILE A 129 -13.20 4.26 -2.11
C ILE A 129 -12.77 3.70 -0.75
N LEU A 130 -12.62 4.57 0.26
CA LEU A 130 -12.22 4.16 1.59
C LEU A 130 -13.24 3.23 2.24
N TYR A 131 -14.53 3.50 2.05
CA TYR A 131 -15.61 2.64 2.51
C TYR A 131 -15.53 1.25 1.90
N GLN A 132 -15.39 1.14 0.57
CA GLN A 132 -15.28 -0.14 -0.11
C GLN A 132 -14.04 -0.92 0.31
N ILE A 133 -12.86 -0.27 0.34
CA ILE A 133 -11.61 -0.90 0.72
C ILE A 133 -11.69 -1.43 2.17
N THR A 134 -12.16 -0.62 3.10
CA THR A 134 -12.26 -1.02 4.51
C THR A 134 -13.32 -2.11 4.75
N LYS A 135 -14.34 -2.21 3.89
CA LYS A 135 -15.31 -3.30 3.89
C LYS A 135 -14.71 -4.62 3.39
N ILE A 136 -13.85 -4.57 2.38
CA ILE A 136 -13.20 -5.76 1.81
C ILE A 136 -12.09 -6.28 2.72
N ASN A 137 -11.29 -5.38 3.28
CA ASN A 137 -10.14 -5.74 4.09
C ASN A 137 -9.96 -4.77 5.28
N LYS A 138 -9.59 -5.35 6.42
CA LYS A 138 -9.21 -4.62 7.64
C LYS A 138 -7.68 -4.57 7.81
N ALA A 139 -6.94 -4.61 6.72
CA ALA A 139 -5.49 -4.46 6.71
C ALA A 139 -5.06 -3.08 7.25
N HIS A 140 -3.78 -2.92 7.48
CA HIS A 140 -3.22 -1.60 7.76
C HIS A 140 -3.31 -0.73 6.50
N ILE A 141 -4.19 0.26 6.53
CA ILE A 141 -4.43 1.18 5.41
C ILE A 141 -3.78 2.52 5.75
N ASN A 142 -2.98 3.01 4.83
CA ASN A 142 -2.35 4.32 4.89
C ASN A 142 -2.98 5.20 3.79
N LEU A 143 -3.66 6.25 4.19
CA LEU A 143 -4.12 7.31 3.30
C LEU A 143 -3.07 8.42 3.26
N ILE A 144 -2.48 8.63 2.09
CA ILE A 144 -1.47 9.65 1.87
C ILE A 144 -2.17 10.87 1.26
N ASN A 145 -1.98 12.04 1.83
CA ASN A 145 -2.62 13.26 1.38
C ASN A 145 -2.05 13.82 0.06
N ILE A 146 -2.67 14.86 -0.45
CA ILE A 146 -2.15 15.65 -1.57
C ILE A 146 -1.10 16.60 -1.01
N TYR A 147 0.10 16.63 -1.61
CA TYR A 147 1.11 17.61 -1.23
C TYR A 147 0.66 19.02 -1.65
N ASP A 148 0.80 19.98 -0.72
CA ASP A 148 0.21 21.30 -0.87
C ASP A 148 1.17 22.35 -0.28
N ASP A 149 2.04 22.89 -1.11
CA ASP A 149 2.98 23.93 -0.70
C ASP A 149 2.41 25.36 -0.83
N LYS A 150 1.30 25.51 -1.55
CA LYS A 150 0.62 26.79 -1.79
C LYS A 150 -0.60 26.99 -0.90
N GLY A 151 -1.15 25.93 -0.33
CA GLY A 151 -2.36 25.96 0.49
C GLY A 151 -3.66 25.72 -0.27
N ASP A 152 -3.57 25.36 -1.56
CA ASP A 152 -4.74 25.17 -2.43
C ASP A 152 -5.59 23.95 -2.04
N PHE A 153 -4.94 22.92 -1.47
CA PHE A 153 -5.61 21.67 -1.07
C PHE A 153 -5.88 21.54 0.43
N LYS A 154 -5.74 22.64 1.19
CA LYS A 154 -5.89 22.62 2.65
C LYS A 154 -7.22 22.05 3.12
N LEU A 155 -8.32 22.42 2.46
CA LEU A 155 -9.65 21.94 2.80
C LEU A 155 -9.79 20.45 2.49
N ILE A 156 -9.32 20.02 1.33
CA ILE A 156 -9.33 18.63 0.89
C ILE A 156 -8.53 17.77 1.88
N ASN A 157 -7.29 18.18 2.19
CA ASN A 157 -6.42 17.44 3.10
C ASN A 157 -7.00 17.36 4.52
N LYS A 158 -7.69 18.41 4.99
CA LYS A 158 -8.43 18.38 6.24
C LYS A 158 -9.53 17.31 6.21
N LYS A 159 -10.30 17.24 5.13
CA LYS A 159 -11.37 16.24 4.95
C LYS A 159 -10.82 14.82 4.86
N LEU A 160 -9.74 14.60 4.13
CA LEU A 160 -9.05 13.29 4.08
C LEU A 160 -8.58 12.85 5.48
N SER A 161 -8.07 13.79 6.29
CA SER A 161 -7.71 13.50 7.68
C SER A 161 -8.93 13.17 8.55
N GLU A 162 -10.09 13.79 8.33
CA GLU A 162 -11.35 13.43 9.00
C GLU A 162 -11.81 12.03 8.58
N TYR A 163 -11.73 11.68 7.30
CA TYR A 163 -12.04 10.35 6.80
C TYR A 163 -11.13 9.28 7.39
N SER A 164 -9.83 9.56 7.50
CA SER A 164 -8.90 8.59 8.10
C SER A 164 -9.29 8.24 9.55
N LYS A 165 -9.72 9.22 10.32
CA LYS A 165 -10.23 9.01 11.69
C LYS A 165 -11.54 8.20 11.68
N LYS A 166 -12.48 8.53 10.78
CA LYS A 166 -13.76 7.84 10.65
C LYS A 166 -13.58 6.36 10.32
N PHE A 167 -12.69 6.05 9.38
CA PHE A 167 -12.40 4.68 8.94
C PHE A 167 -11.35 3.96 9.81
N LYS A 168 -10.77 4.64 10.81
CA LYS A 168 -9.72 4.12 11.68
C LYS A 168 -8.49 3.63 10.90
N ILE A 169 -8.06 4.42 9.93
CA ILE A 169 -6.89 4.18 9.08
C ILE A 169 -5.81 5.23 9.35
N ASN A 170 -4.57 4.95 8.97
CA ASN A 170 -3.48 5.88 9.15
C ASN A 170 -3.56 7.03 8.13
N TYR A 171 -3.20 8.23 8.56
CA TYR A 171 -3.07 9.41 7.70
C TYR A 171 -1.62 9.82 7.61
N ILE A 172 -1.10 9.90 6.40
CA ILE A 172 0.27 10.32 6.10
C ILE A 172 0.21 11.72 5.49
N ASP A 173 0.73 12.68 6.23
CA ASP A 173 0.72 14.08 5.85
C ASP A 173 2.05 14.47 5.19
N LEU A 174 2.04 14.58 3.87
CA LEU A 174 3.22 14.98 3.08
C LEU A 174 3.68 16.40 3.37
N ASN A 175 2.80 17.27 3.84
CA ASN A 175 3.14 18.66 4.16
C ASN A 175 4.03 18.78 5.40
N LYS A 176 4.20 17.69 6.16
CA LYS A 176 5.17 17.61 7.26
C LYS A 176 6.59 17.26 6.79
N LEU A 177 6.75 16.91 5.53
CA LEU A 177 8.06 16.63 4.97
C LEU A 177 8.75 17.97 4.62
N ASP A 178 10.07 18.00 4.81
CA ASP A 178 10.91 19.13 4.42
C ASP A 178 10.85 19.34 2.90
N LYS A 179 10.86 20.59 2.44
CA LYS A 179 10.82 20.95 1.01
C LYS A 179 11.95 20.30 0.20
N SER A 180 13.08 19.99 0.81
CA SER A 180 14.20 19.29 0.16
C SER A 180 13.84 17.84 -0.27
N ASN A 181 12.70 17.32 0.14
CA ASN A 181 12.17 16.01 -0.28
C ASN A 181 11.41 16.09 -1.60
N PHE A 182 11.27 17.26 -2.19
CA PHE A 182 10.52 17.50 -3.42
C PHE A 182 11.40 18.15 -4.47
N THR A 183 11.04 17.95 -5.72
CA THR A 183 11.63 18.59 -6.90
C THR A 183 10.52 19.32 -7.64
N TYR A 184 10.78 20.53 -8.07
CA TYR A 184 9.84 21.38 -8.79
C TYR A 184 10.24 21.43 -10.26
N PHE A 185 9.31 21.15 -11.15
CA PHE A 185 9.50 21.21 -12.60
C PHE A 185 8.17 21.57 -13.28
N ASP A 186 8.17 22.59 -14.13
CA ASP A 186 6.99 23.10 -14.86
C ASP A 186 5.76 23.29 -13.94
N ASP A 187 5.94 24.05 -12.86
CA ASP A 187 4.92 24.33 -11.82
C ASP A 187 4.32 23.08 -11.15
N LYS A 188 4.88 21.90 -11.41
CA LYS A 188 4.48 20.64 -10.76
C LYS A 188 5.51 20.24 -9.71
N VAL A 189 5.01 19.63 -8.67
CA VAL A 189 5.82 19.14 -7.56
C VAL A 189 5.96 17.64 -7.65
N TYR A 190 7.19 17.17 -7.54
CA TYR A 190 7.54 15.77 -7.62
C TYR A 190 8.27 15.35 -6.35
N ILE A 191 7.95 14.20 -5.81
CA ILE A 191 8.72 13.61 -4.70
C ILE A 191 10.04 13.09 -5.27
N ASN A 192 11.16 13.57 -4.74
CA ASN A 192 12.47 13.07 -5.12
C ASN A 192 12.85 11.78 -4.36
N SER A 193 14.00 11.20 -4.66
CA SER A 193 14.45 9.94 -4.04
C SER A 193 14.56 10.03 -2.51
N LYS A 194 14.95 11.19 -1.97
CA LYS A 194 15.04 11.43 -0.51
C LYS A 194 13.65 11.43 0.11
N GLY A 195 12.69 12.12 -0.52
CA GLY A 195 11.29 12.14 -0.10
C GLY A 195 10.66 10.76 -0.15
N MET A 196 10.89 9.99 -1.22
CA MET A 196 10.42 8.62 -1.34
C MET A 196 10.97 7.72 -0.23
N TYR A 197 12.26 7.83 0.07
CA TYR A 197 12.83 7.09 1.19
C TYR A 197 12.16 7.45 2.52
N LYS A 198 11.91 8.75 2.76
CA LYS A 198 11.26 9.23 3.99
C LYS A 198 9.81 8.76 4.12
N ILE A 199 9.04 8.79 3.03
CA ILE A 199 7.67 8.25 3.01
C ILE A 199 7.68 6.76 3.35
N ASN A 200 8.57 5.99 2.72
CA ASN A 200 8.66 4.56 2.99
C ASN A 200 9.04 4.25 4.44
N GLU A 201 9.93 5.06 5.04
CA GLU A 201 10.26 4.94 6.45
C GLU A 201 9.02 5.19 7.35
N ILE A 202 8.20 6.19 7.01
CA ILE A 202 6.96 6.49 7.73
C ILE A 202 5.95 5.34 7.55
N LEU A 203 5.76 4.87 6.31
CA LEU A 203 4.86 3.76 6.01
C LEU A 203 5.28 2.49 6.75
N ALA A 204 6.56 2.17 6.75
CA ALA A 204 7.09 1.01 7.45
C ALA A 204 6.85 1.08 8.97
N LYS A 205 7.03 2.26 9.58
CA LYS A 205 6.75 2.45 11.02
C LYS A 205 5.27 2.34 11.37
N ASN A 206 4.38 2.72 10.46
CA ASN A 206 2.92 2.68 10.68
C ASN A 206 2.29 1.33 10.32
N SER A 207 3.05 0.38 9.87
CA SER A 207 2.57 -0.93 9.40
C SER A 207 2.57 -2.03 10.48
N TRP A 208 2.96 -1.68 11.75
CA TRP A 208 3.03 -2.65 12.86
C TRP A 208 2.45 -2.08 14.14
#